data_4cc21875f35f227d1077e995b9432348
#
_entry.id   4cc21875f35f227d1077e995b9432348
#
_cell.length_a   1.000
_cell.length_b   1.000
_cell.length_c   1.000
_cell.angle_alpha   90.00
_cell.angle_beta   90.00
_cell.angle_gamma   90.00
#
_symmetry.space_group_name_H-M   'P 1'
#
loop_
_entity.id
_entity.type
_entity.pdbx_description
1 polymer ?
#
loop_
_entity_poly.entity_id
_entity_poly.type
_entity_poly.pdbx_seq_one_letter_code
_entity_poly.pdbx_strand_id
1 'polypeptide(L)'
;MDLTEFNEIRPYNDEELPQIFEELIADPAFRKAATGAIPNVPFELLAQKMRACKTKLDFQEAFCYGILWKIAQEHTDSLTLDHSRIPDHNIAYTYMSNHRDIILDSGFLSILLIDEGMDTVEIAIGDNLLIYPWIKKLVRVNKSFIVQRALTMRQMLESSARMSRYMHHTISQKKQSIWIAQREGRAKDSNDRTQ
;
A
#
# COMPACT_ATOMS: atom_id res chain seq x y z
N MET A 1 -21.36 10.83 -8.83
CA MET A 1 -20.22 11.29 -8.02
C MET A 1 -19.06 11.53 -8.97
N ASP A 2 -18.43 12.68 -8.91
CA ASP A 2 -17.24 12.94 -9.72
C ASP A 2 -16.04 12.25 -9.06
N LEU A 3 -15.52 11.19 -9.71
CA LEU A 3 -14.39 10.42 -9.21
C LEU A 3 -13.04 11.09 -9.46
N THR A 4 -13.02 12.17 -10.27
CA THR A 4 -11.78 12.90 -10.57
C THR A 4 -11.19 13.59 -9.34
N GLU A 5 -12.03 13.89 -8.33
CA GLU A 5 -11.58 14.46 -7.05
C GLU A 5 -10.59 13.56 -6.30
N PHE A 6 -10.57 12.24 -6.62
CA PHE A 6 -9.69 11.25 -5.99
C PHE A 6 -8.38 11.00 -6.76
N ASN A 7 -8.21 11.55 -7.96
CA ASN A 7 -7.07 11.21 -8.83
C ASN A 7 -5.71 11.48 -8.21
N GLU A 8 -5.59 12.44 -7.32
CA GLU A 8 -4.33 12.75 -6.65
C GLU A 8 -4.01 11.82 -5.48
N ILE A 9 -5.04 11.20 -4.88
CA ILE A 9 -4.88 10.41 -3.65
C ILE A 9 -5.04 8.91 -3.87
N ARG A 10 -5.84 8.46 -4.84
CA ARG A 10 -6.13 7.04 -5.07
C ARG A 10 -4.90 6.25 -5.55
N PRO A 11 -4.85 4.93 -5.36
CA PRO A 11 -3.97 4.05 -6.14
C PRO A 11 -4.23 4.23 -7.65
N TYR A 12 -3.28 3.83 -8.47
CA TYR A 12 -3.54 3.74 -9.91
C TYR A 12 -4.57 2.65 -10.22
N ASN A 13 -5.36 2.84 -11.27
CA ASN A 13 -6.15 1.76 -11.85
C ASN A 13 -5.22 0.82 -12.62
N ASP A 14 -5.63 -0.42 -12.83
CA ASP A 14 -4.76 -1.41 -13.47
C ASP A 14 -4.44 -1.04 -14.93
N GLU A 15 -5.35 -0.35 -15.61
CA GLU A 15 -5.15 0.18 -16.96
C GLU A 15 -4.07 1.26 -17.06
N GLU A 16 -3.76 1.95 -15.95
CA GLU A 16 -2.72 2.97 -15.89
C GLU A 16 -1.31 2.35 -15.68
N LEU A 17 -1.23 1.10 -15.18
CA LEU A 17 0.03 0.46 -14.79
C LEU A 17 1.07 0.39 -15.91
N PRO A 18 0.74 0.04 -17.17
CA PRO A 18 1.76 -0.04 -18.21
C PRO A 18 2.52 1.27 -18.41
N GLN A 19 1.81 2.40 -18.43
CA GLN A 19 2.44 3.71 -18.54
C GLN A 19 3.28 4.04 -17.30
N ILE A 20 2.75 3.81 -16.10
CA ILE A 20 3.43 4.11 -14.84
C ILE A 20 4.69 3.25 -14.68
N PHE A 21 4.67 2.00 -15.11
CA PHE A 21 5.86 1.14 -15.10
C PHE A 21 6.96 1.69 -16.03
N GLU A 22 6.63 2.14 -17.24
CA GLU A 22 7.63 2.74 -18.13
C GLU A 22 8.21 4.04 -17.54
N GLU A 23 7.38 4.86 -16.90
CA GLU A 23 7.84 6.08 -16.21
C GLU A 23 8.77 5.75 -15.02
N LEU A 24 8.48 4.70 -14.25
CA LEU A 24 9.36 4.23 -13.16
C LEU A 24 10.67 3.65 -13.73
N ILE A 25 10.60 2.81 -14.75
CA ILE A 25 11.76 2.17 -15.36
C ILE A 25 12.72 3.20 -15.97
N ALA A 26 12.16 4.29 -16.54
CA ALA A 26 12.93 5.40 -17.11
C ALA A 26 13.54 6.33 -16.05
N ASP A 27 13.08 6.29 -14.79
CA ASP A 27 13.56 7.18 -13.72
C ASP A 27 14.93 6.71 -13.19
N PRO A 28 16.01 7.52 -13.33
CA PRO A 28 17.34 7.11 -12.87
C PRO A 28 17.43 6.90 -11.36
N ALA A 29 16.65 7.66 -10.57
CA ALA A 29 16.65 7.55 -9.11
C ALA A 29 15.95 6.26 -8.67
N PHE A 30 14.85 5.89 -9.32
CA PHE A 30 14.20 4.59 -9.11
C PHE A 30 15.14 3.45 -9.51
N ARG A 31 15.77 3.51 -10.69
CA ARG A 31 16.75 2.50 -11.13
C ARG A 31 17.86 2.30 -10.09
N LYS A 32 18.45 3.39 -9.61
CA LYS A 32 19.50 3.34 -8.58
C LYS A 32 18.99 2.69 -7.28
N ALA A 33 17.80 3.07 -6.83
CA ALA A 33 17.19 2.53 -5.61
C ALA A 33 16.88 1.04 -5.75
N ALA A 34 16.26 0.62 -6.84
CA ALA A 34 15.90 -0.77 -7.12
C ALA A 34 17.12 -1.68 -7.23
N THR A 35 18.17 -1.22 -7.93
CA THR A 35 19.45 -1.97 -8.03
C THR A 35 20.13 -2.08 -6.66
N GLY A 36 20.07 -1.04 -5.84
CA GLY A 36 20.61 -1.08 -4.48
C GLY A 36 19.85 -2.00 -3.53
N ALA A 37 18.52 -2.07 -3.67
CA ALA A 37 17.67 -2.93 -2.84
C ALA A 37 17.80 -4.42 -3.22
N ILE A 38 18.04 -4.74 -4.49
CA ILE A 38 18.15 -6.12 -5.00
C ILE A 38 19.45 -6.25 -5.84
N PRO A 39 20.63 -6.22 -5.20
CA PRO A 39 21.91 -6.06 -5.92
C PRO A 39 22.27 -7.25 -6.82
N ASN A 40 21.71 -8.43 -6.56
CA ASN A 40 22.02 -9.66 -7.32
C ASN A 40 21.09 -9.88 -8.52
N VAL A 41 20.14 -8.95 -8.78
CA VAL A 41 19.21 -9.05 -9.89
C VAL A 41 19.45 -7.92 -10.88
N PRO A 42 19.73 -8.22 -12.16
CA PRO A 42 19.88 -7.17 -13.17
C PRO A 42 18.59 -6.33 -13.28
N PHE A 43 18.76 -5.00 -13.36
CA PHE A 43 17.62 -4.10 -13.44
C PHE A 43 16.67 -4.41 -14.60
N GLU A 44 17.21 -4.83 -15.74
CA GLU A 44 16.41 -5.20 -16.92
C GLU A 44 15.48 -6.39 -16.65
N LEU A 45 15.87 -7.32 -15.78
CA LEU A 45 15.00 -8.41 -15.34
C LEU A 45 13.88 -7.90 -14.42
N LEU A 46 14.17 -6.94 -13.53
CA LEU A 46 13.14 -6.28 -12.72
C LEU A 46 12.16 -5.52 -13.62
N ALA A 47 12.66 -4.77 -14.59
CA ALA A 47 11.84 -4.04 -15.56
C ALA A 47 10.94 -5.00 -16.37
N GLN A 48 11.48 -6.14 -16.82
CA GLN A 48 10.70 -7.16 -17.52
C GLN A 48 9.57 -7.73 -16.64
N LYS A 49 9.87 -8.02 -15.37
CA LYS A 49 8.86 -8.48 -14.40
C LYS A 49 7.78 -7.42 -14.17
N MET A 50 8.15 -6.14 -14.04
CA MET A 50 7.17 -5.05 -13.91
C MET A 50 6.22 -5.00 -15.11
N ARG A 51 6.75 -5.05 -16.34
CA ARG A 51 5.95 -5.07 -17.58
C ARG A 51 5.02 -6.27 -17.70
N ALA A 52 5.36 -7.39 -17.05
CA ALA A 52 4.53 -8.59 -17.04
C ALA A 52 3.30 -8.47 -16.12
N CYS A 53 3.36 -7.62 -15.09
CA CYS A 53 2.25 -7.38 -14.18
C CYS A 53 1.09 -6.68 -14.89
N LYS A 54 -0.12 -7.23 -14.78
CA LYS A 54 -1.35 -6.68 -15.36
C LYS A 54 -2.18 -5.94 -14.31
N THR A 55 -2.07 -6.37 -13.06
CA THR A 55 -2.80 -5.84 -11.92
C THR A 55 -1.83 -5.40 -10.82
N LYS A 56 -2.34 -4.58 -9.89
CA LYS A 56 -1.61 -4.24 -8.68
C LYS A 56 -1.33 -5.47 -7.81
N LEU A 57 -2.22 -6.45 -7.84
CA LEU A 57 -2.01 -7.71 -7.12
C LEU A 57 -0.83 -8.48 -7.73
N ASP A 58 -0.74 -8.62 -9.06
CA ASP A 58 0.42 -9.23 -9.72
C ASP A 58 1.74 -8.56 -9.29
N PHE A 59 1.73 -7.22 -9.18
CA PHE A 59 2.89 -6.49 -8.70
C PHE A 59 3.26 -6.84 -7.26
N GLN A 60 2.27 -6.90 -6.36
CA GLN A 60 2.49 -7.26 -4.96
C GLN A 60 3.02 -8.69 -4.81
N GLU A 61 2.47 -9.64 -5.56
CA GLU A 61 2.95 -11.03 -5.59
C GLU A 61 4.37 -11.13 -6.14
N ALA A 62 4.67 -10.43 -7.25
CA ALA A 62 5.97 -10.51 -7.90
C ALA A 62 7.11 -9.85 -7.13
N PHE A 63 6.82 -8.76 -6.37
CA PHE A 63 7.85 -7.91 -5.77
C PHE A 63 7.79 -7.79 -4.24
N CYS A 64 6.62 -7.97 -3.62
CA CYS A 64 6.45 -7.76 -2.19
C CYS A 64 6.33 -9.07 -1.42
N TYR A 65 5.54 -10.00 -1.92
CA TYR A 65 5.15 -11.23 -1.22
C TYR A 65 6.35 -12.04 -0.71
N GLY A 66 7.25 -12.43 -1.62
CA GLY A 66 8.40 -13.26 -1.23
C GLY A 66 9.39 -12.56 -0.30
N ILE A 67 9.56 -11.23 -0.44
CA ILE A 67 10.43 -10.43 0.43
C ILE A 67 9.83 -10.35 1.84
N LEU A 68 8.53 -10.09 1.94
CA LEU A 68 7.85 -9.97 3.24
C LEU A 68 7.79 -11.32 3.98
N TRP A 69 7.55 -12.43 3.26
CA TRP A 69 7.63 -13.75 3.86
C TRP A 69 9.02 -14.10 4.35
N LYS A 70 10.05 -13.74 3.58
CA LYS A 70 11.44 -13.92 4.03
C LYS A 70 11.72 -13.15 5.33
N ILE A 71 11.30 -11.87 5.40
CA ILE A 71 11.43 -11.06 6.62
C ILE A 71 10.67 -11.71 7.79
N ALA A 72 9.44 -12.16 7.56
CA ALA A 72 8.66 -12.83 8.61
C ALA A 72 9.38 -14.08 9.14
N GLN A 73 9.88 -14.94 8.26
CA GLN A 73 10.58 -16.18 8.63
C GLN A 73 11.90 -15.93 9.36
N GLU A 74 12.62 -14.86 9.01
CA GLU A 74 13.94 -14.56 9.60
C GLU A 74 13.85 -13.79 10.92
N HIS A 75 12.73 -13.06 11.16
CA HIS A 75 12.65 -12.08 12.24
C HIS A 75 11.43 -12.22 13.15
N THR A 76 10.59 -13.25 12.96
CA THR A 76 9.45 -13.52 13.83
C THR A 76 9.37 -15.01 14.16
N ASP A 77 8.84 -15.32 15.35
CA ASP A 77 8.60 -16.72 15.74
C ASP A 77 7.42 -17.33 14.99
N SER A 78 6.41 -16.51 14.68
CA SER A 78 5.26 -16.90 13.86
C SER A 78 4.55 -15.66 13.31
N LEU A 79 3.91 -15.84 12.16
CA LEU A 79 3.00 -14.86 11.56
C LEU A 79 1.71 -15.60 11.17
N THR A 80 0.60 -15.26 11.82
CA THR A 80 -0.68 -15.96 11.62
C THR A 80 -1.82 -14.97 11.50
N LEU A 81 -2.87 -15.34 10.75
CA LEU A 81 -4.12 -14.61 10.63
C LEU A 81 -5.26 -15.45 11.22
N ASP A 82 -5.93 -14.91 12.24
CA ASP A 82 -7.22 -15.46 12.65
C ASP A 82 -8.34 -14.74 11.89
N HIS A 83 -8.86 -15.38 10.87
CA HIS A 83 -9.96 -14.88 10.05
C HIS A 83 -11.33 -15.49 10.42
N SER A 84 -11.44 -16.18 11.55
CA SER A 84 -12.68 -16.85 12.00
C SER A 84 -13.88 -15.90 12.14
N ARG A 85 -13.61 -14.59 12.28
CA ARG A 85 -14.63 -13.52 12.36
C ARG A 85 -14.82 -12.75 11.06
N ILE A 86 -14.18 -13.16 9.97
CA ILE A 86 -14.40 -12.62 8.63
C ILE A 86 -15.32 -13.60 7.87
N PRO A 87 -16.65 -13.45 7.98
CA PRO A 87 -17.58 -14.47 7.54
C PRO A 87 -17.75 -14.54 6.01
N ASP A 88 -17.36 -13.48 5.31
CA ASP A 88 -17.51 -13.39 3.85
C ASP A 88 -16.31 -12.70 3.23
N HIS A 89 -15.53 -13.44 2.48
CA HIS A 89 -14.35 -12.94 1.78
C HIS A 89 -14.68 -12.03 0.57
N ASN A 90 -15.95 -11.95 0.18
CA ASN A 90 -16.41 -11.07 -0.91
C ASN A 90 -16.84 -9.68 -0.41
N ILE A 91 -16.83 -9.45 0.90
CA ILE A 91 -17.16 -8.15 1.49
C ILE A 91 -15.87 -7.38 1.73
N ALA A 92 -15.89 -6.07 1.44
CA ALA A 92 -14.80 -5.18 1.77
C ALA A 92 -14.82 -4.76 3.24
N TYR A 93 -13.68 -4.80 3.89
CA TYR A 93 -13.49 -4.47 5.31
C TYR A 93 -12.56 -3.27 5.49
N THR A 94 -12.73 -2.58 6.61
CA THR A 94 -11.71 -1.67 7.13
C THR A 94 -10.87 -2.42 8.16
N TYR A 95 -9.63 -2.70 7.83
CA TYR A 95 -8.65 -3.24 8.76
C TYR A 95 -7.99 -2.09 9.51
N MET A 96 -7.91 -2.20 10.82
CA MET A 96 -7.27 -1.22 11.69
C MET A 96 -6.30 -1.93 12.61
N SER A 97 -5.07 -1.45 12.67
CA SER A 97 -4.06 -2.00 13.58
C SER A 97 -3.31 -0.90 14.31
N ASN A 98 -2.59 -1.28 15.35
CA ASN A 98 -1.54 -0.44 15.91
C ASN A 98 -0.53 -0.10 14.81
N HIS A 99 0.19 1.00 14.97
CA HIS A 99 1.19 1.42 14.00
C HIS A 99 2.59 1.35 14.60
N ARG A 100 3.33 0.31 14.24
CA ARG A 100 4.71 0.06 14.71
C ARG A 100 5.74 0.20 13.60
N ASP A 101 5.42 -0.24 12.39
CA ASP A 101 6.29 -0.17 11.23
C ASP A 101 5.58 0.41 10.01
N ILE A 102 6.33 1.15 9.16
CA ILE A 102 5.76 1.81 7.97
C ILE A 102 5.36 0.78 6.90
N ILE A 103 6.10 -0.31 6.80
CA ILE A 103 5.97 -1.30 5.73
C ILE A 103 5.34 -2.58 6.27
N LEU A 104 5.81 -3.05 7.43
CA LEU A 104 5.49 -4.40 7.90
C LEU A 104 4.03 -4.52 8.39
N ASP A 105 3.46 -3.49 9.01
CA ASP A 105 2.09 -3.58 9.53
C ASP A 105 1.08 -3.94 8.43
N SER A 106 1.04 -3.16 7.36
CA SER A 106 0.17 -3.42 6.21
C SER A 106 0.70 -4.51 5.29
N GLY A 107 2.02 -4.67 5.22
CA GLY A 107 2.68 -5.67 4.40
C GLY A 107 2.38 -7.10 4.87
N PHE A 108 2.53 -7.36 6.16
CA PHE A 108 2.21 -8.68 6.74
C PHE A 108 0.72 -9.00 6.62
N LEU A 109 -0.17 -8.03 6.83
CA LEU A 109 -1.58 -8.23 6.55
C LEU A 109 -1.80 -8.63 5.08
N SER A 110 -1.17 -7.94 4.14
CA SER A 110 -1.36 -8.20 2.71
C SER A 110 -0.91 -9.62 2.31
N ILE A 111 0.26 -10.10 2.79
CA ILE A 111 0.71 -11.45 2.44
C ILE A 111 -0.15 -12.54 3.07
N LEU A 112 -0.65 -12.32 4.29
CA LEU A 112 -1.58 -13.24 4.93
C LEU A 112 -2.93 -13.31 4.20
N LEU A 113 -3.44 -12.18 3.70
CA LEU A 113 -4.65 -12.16 2.88
C LEU A 113 -4.46 -12.90 1.55
N ILE A 114 -3.29 -12.76 0.91
CA ILE A 114 -2.95 -13.52 -0.31
C ILE A 114 -2.98 -15.02 -0.03
N ASP A 115 -2.40 -15.48 1.08
CA ASP A 115 -2.38 -16.90 1.45
C ASP A 115 -3.78 -17.49 1.68
N GLU A 116 -4.71 -16.67 2.15
CA GLU A 116 -6.13 -17.05 2.31
C GLU A 116 -6.94 -16.89 1.00
N GLY A 117 -6.29 -16.57 -0.12
CA GLY A 117 -6.97 -16.36 -1.39
C GLY A 117 -7.84 -15.11 -1.43
N MET A 118 -7.60 -14.16 -0.53
CA MET A 118 -8.31 -12.88 -0.46
C MET A 118 -7.54 -11.79 -1.20
N ASP A 119 -8.27 -10.77 -1.69
CA ASP A 119 -7.60 -9.59 -2.24
C ASP A 119 -6.94 -8.76 -1.12
N THR A 120 -5.82 -8.13 -1.45
CA THR A 120 -5.07 -7.26 -0.52
C THR A 120 -5.79 -5.95 -0.27
N VAL A 121 -5.33 -5.20 0.71
CA VAL A 121 -5.94 -3.93 1.12
C VAL A 121 -5.40 -2.73 0.36
N GLU A 122 -6.21 -1.67 0.21
CA GLU A 122 -5.66 -0.34 -0.07
C GLU A 122 -5.10 0.27 1.22
N ILE A 123 -3.89 0.83 1.15
CA ILE A 123 -3.09 1.21 2.32
C ILE A 123 -3.04 2.73 2.47
N ALA A 124 -3.45 3.26 3.62
CA ALA A 124 -3.30 4.67 3.94
C ALA A 124 -1.82 5.03 4.17
N ILE A 125 -1.27 5.96 3.38
CA ILE A 125 0.11 6.43 3.51
C ILE A 125 0.19 7.96 3.59
N GLY A 126 0.96 8.51 4.53
CA GLY A 126 1.19 9.94 4.64
C GLY A 126 2.08 10.48 3.52
N ASP A 127 1.71 11.63 2.93
CA ASP A 127 2.48 12.29 1.87
C ASP A 127 3.88 12.75 2.30
N ASN A 128 4.11 12.93 3.59
CA ASN A 128 5.43 13.24 4.16
C ASN A 128 6.50 12.16 3.91
N LEU A 129 6.09 10.95 3.54
CA LEU A 129 6.99 9.85 3.16
C LEU A 129 7.35 9.88 1.67
N LEU A 130 6.66 10.67 0.86
CA LEU A 130 6.74 10.68 -0.59
C LEU A 130 7.72 11.75 -1.10
N ILE A 131 8.96 11.72 -0.57
CA ILE A 131 9.99 12.74 -0.82
C ILE A 131 10.52 12.78 -2.26
N TYR A 132 10.34 11.70 -3.03
CA TYR A 132 10.70 11.63 -4.44
C TYR A 132 9.49 11.27 -5.31
N PRO A 133 9.38 11.81 -6.52
CA PRO A 133 8.25 11.51 -7.42
C PRO A 133 8.07 10.02 -7.71
N TRP A 134 9.16 9.27 -7.87
CA TRP A 134 9.10 7.82 -8.10
C TRP A 134 8.54 7.05 -6.89
N ILE A 135 8.80 7.51 -5.65
CA ILE A 135 8.19 6.87 -4.45
C ILE A 135 6.67 7.03 -4.50
N LYS A 136 6.16 8.23 -4.84
CA LYS A 136 4.73 8.47 -4.98
C LYS A 136 4.09 7.53 -6.02
N LYS A 137 4.77 7.30 -7.14
CA LYS A 137 4.31 6.33 -8.15
C LYS A 137 4.31 4.91 -7.61
N LEU A 138 5.42 4.48 -7.02
CA LEU A 138 5.61 3.12 -6.53
C LEU A 138 4.57 2.73 -5.46
N VAL A 139 4.33 3.59 -4.47
CA VAL A 139 3.34 3.29 -3.41
C VAL A 139 1.92 3.23 -3.97
N ARG A 140 1.57 4.06 -4.97
CA ARG A 140 0.27 4.01 -5.62
C ARG A 140 0.09 2.76 -6.49
N VAL A 141 1.16 2.24 -7.10
CA VAL A 141 1.17 0.91 -7.72
C VAL A 141 0.93 -0.17 -6.67
N ASN A 142 1.52 -0.01 -5.47
CA ASN A 142 1.34 -0.94 -4.34
C ASN A 142 0.04 -0.67 -3.56
N LYS A 143 -1.05 -0.32 -4.23
CA LYS A 143 -2.39 -0.08 -3.65
C LYS A 143 -2.44 0.97 -2.53
N SER A 144 -1.47 1.91 -2.43
CA SER A 144 -1.53 2.94 -1.38
C SER A 144 -2.35 4.15 -1.83
N PHE A 145 -3.22 4.66 -0.94
CA PHE A 145 -3.85 5.96 -1.10
C PHE A 145 -3.22 6.99 -0.17
N ILE A 146 -3.16 8.24 -0.63
CA ILE A 146 -2.33 9.28 -0.01
C ILE A 146 -3.14 10.09 0.99
N VAL A 147 -2.67 10.14 2.24
CA VAL A 147 -3.17 11.01 3.31
C VAL A 147 -2.34 12.29 3.32
N GLN A 148 -2.97 13.39 2.98
CA GLN A 148 -2.30 14.70 2.97
C GLN A 148 -2.06 15.20 4.39
N ARG A 149 -0.86 15.73 4.63
CA ARG A 149 -0.41 16.26 5.92
C ARG A 149 0.10 17.70 5.75
N ALA A 150 0.48 18.32 6.86
CA ALA A 150 1.02 19.69 6.87
C ALA A 150 0.10 20.74 6.20
N LEU A 151 -1.22 20.59 6.40
CA LEU A 151 -2.27 21.43 5.85
C LEU A 151 -2.69 22.52 6.85
N THR A 152 -3.18 23.65 6.34
CA THR A 152 -3.92 24.62 7.16
C THR A 152 -5.21 24.00 7.69
N MET A 153 -5.83 24.57 8.74
CA MET A 153 -7.08 24.06 9.32
C MET A 153 -8.18 23.85 8.27
N ARG A 154 -8.37 24.81 7.37
CA ARG A 154 -9.36 24.73 6.28
C ARG A 154 -9.04 23.59 5.33
N GLN A 155 -7.80 23.51 4.85
CA GLN A 155 -7.34 22.45 3.96
C GLN A 155 -7.45 21.06 4.62
N MET A 156 -7.20 20.98 5.91
CA MET A 156 -7.34 19.73 6.68
C MET A 156 -8.79 19.24 6.70
N LEU A 157 -9.77 20.13 6.90
CA LEU A 157 -11.19 19.79 6.87
C LEU A 157 -11.61 19.31 5.46
N GLU A 158 -11.20 20.01 4.42
CA GLU A 158 -11.48 19.67 3.02
C GLU A 158 -10.84 18.31 2.65
N SER A 159 -9.58 18.09 3.03
CA SER A 159 -8.85 16.85 2.81
C SER A 159 -9.46 15.67 3.58
N SER A 160 -9.85 15.87 4.84
CA SER A 160 -10.51 14.84 5.65
C SER A 160 -11.86 14.45 5.08
N ALA A 161 -12.66 15.41 4.62
CA ALA A 161 -13.93 15.14 3.97
C ALA A 161 -13.75 14.37 2.66
N ARG A 162 -12.76 14.73 1.82
CA ARG A 162 -12.40 14.00 0.59
C ARG A 162 -11.94 12.59 0.91
N MET A 163 -11.09 12.41 1.90
CA MET A 163 -10.60 11.11 2.36
C MET A 163 -11.75 10.20 2.82
N SER A 164 -12.67 10.73 3.62
CA SER A 164 -13.85 10.01 4.08
C SER A 164 -14.73 9.54 2.91
N ARG A 165 -14.98 10.42 1.91
CA ARG A 165 -15.72 10.04 0.70
C ARG A 165 -14.98 8.97 -0.11
N TYR A 166 -13.64 9.10 -0.21
CA TYR A 166 -12.82 8.11 -0.91
C TYR A 166 -12.91 6.73 -0.25
N MET A 167 -12.72 6.64 1.07
CA MET A 167 -12.80 5.40 1.81
C MET A 167 -14.18 4.76 1.71
N HIS A 168 -15.24 5.57 1.85
CA HIS A 168 -16.61 5.11 1.66
C HIS A 168 -16.83 4.55 0.24
N HIS A 169 -16.38 5.25 -0.79
CA HIS A 169 -16.45 4.79 -2.18
C HIS A 169 -15.68 3.49 -2.39
N THR A 170 -14.47 3.39 -1.84
CA THR A 170 -13.61 2.20 -1.96
C THR A 170 -14.29 0.97 -1.37
N ILE A 171 -14.84 1.06 -0.17
CA ILE A 171 -15.51 -0.06 0.49
C ILE A 171 -16.87 -0.36 -0.15
N SER A 172 -17.71 0.66 -0.36
CA SER A 172 -19.10 0.44 -0.75
C SER A 172 -19.31 0.17 -2.25
N GLN A 173 -18.50 0.81 -3.12
CA GLN A 173 -18.65 0.74 -4.57
C GLN A 173 -17.58 -0.13 -5.24
N LYS A 174 -16.31 0.10 -4.90
CA LYS A 174 -15.20 -0.71 -5.44
C LYS A 174 -15.14 -2.11 -4.82
N LYS A 175 -15.80 -2.32 -3.68
CA LYS A 175 -15.72 -3.58 -2.90
C LYS A 175 -14.28 -3.94 -2.53
N GLN A 176 -13.46 -2.95 -2.30
CA GLN A 176 -12.05 -3.08 -1.97
C GLN A 176 -11.83 -2.79 -0.49
N SER A 177 -11.18 -3.70 0.22
CA SER A 177 -10.78 -3.51 1.62
C SER A 177 -9.70 -2.44 1.75
N ILE A 178 -9.67 -1.77 2.90
CA ILE A 178 -8.68 -0.75 3.23
C ILE A 178 -7.98 -1.08 4.55
N TRP A 179 -6.74 -0.64 4.68
CA TRP A 179 -6.00 -0.63 5.94
C TRP A 179 -5.67 0.79 6.37
N ILE A 180 -5.91 1.09 7.63
CA ILE A 180 -5.53 2.35 8.28
C ILE A 180 -4.86 2.07 9.62
N ALA A 181 -3.90 2.91 9.98
CA ALA A 181 -3.31 2.90 11.31
C ALA A 181 -4.28 3.49 12.34
N GLN A 182 -4.30 2.95 13.56
CA GLN A 182 -5.19 3.40 14.63
C GLN A 182 -4.92 4.86 15.04
N ARG A 183 -3.67 5.32 14.87
CA ARG A 183 -3.27 6.69 15.21
C ARG A 183 -2.30 7.28 14.19
N GLU A 184 -2.13 8.59 14.28
CA GLU A 184 -1.13 9.29 13.51
C GLU A 184 0.28 9.04 14.06
N GLY A 185 1.15 8.55 13.16
CA GLY A 185 2.55 8.22 13.47
C GLY A 185 2.73 6.91 14.23
N ARG A 186 3.94 6.36 14.10
CA ARG A 186 4.31 5.08 14.72
C ARG A 186 4.49 5.20 16.24
N ALA A 187 4.20 4.13 16.97
CA ALA A 187 4.63 3.98 18.35
C ALA A 187 6.17 3.99 18.41
N LYS A 188 6.71 4.83 19.28
CA LYS A 188 8.16 4.95 19.50
C LYS A 188 8.68 3.99 20.57
N ASP A 189 7.79 3.47 21.36
CA ASP A 189 7.98 2.45 22.36
C ASP A 189 7.06 1.27 22.06
N SER A 190 7.23 0.17 22.70
CA SER A 190 6.38 -1.00 22.54
C SER A 190 5.06 -0.92 23.34
N ASN A 191 4.70 0.27 23.85
CA ASN A 191 3.52 0.45 24.69
C ASN A 191 2.34 0.94 23.86
N ASP A 192 1.44 0.04 23.52
CA ASP A 192 0.21 0.34 22.76
C ASP A 192 -0.94 0.81 23.65
N ARG A 193 -0.78 0.85 24.97
CA ARG A 193 -1.84 1.24 25.92
C ARG A 193 -2.13 2.75 25.88
N THR A 194 -1.22 3.55 25.37
CA THR A 194 -1.35 5.01 25.24
C THR A 194 -1.68 5.47 23.83
N GLN A 195 -2.05 4.54 22.97
CA GLN A 195 -2.38 4.79 21.56
C GLN A 195 -3.88 5.00 21.35
#